data_c4d6f987a7f6e0d40b353c662b541560
#
_entry.id   c4d6f987a7f6e0d40b353c662b541560
#
_cell.length_a   1.000
_cell.length_b   1.000
_cell.length_c   1.000
_cell.angle_alpha   90.00
_cell.angle_beta   90.00
_cell.angle_gamma   90.00
#
_symmetry.space_group_name_H-M   'P 1'
#
loop_
_entity.id
_entity.type
_entity.pdbx_description
1 polymer ?
#
loop_
_entity_poly.entity_id
_entity_poly.type
_entity_poly.pdbx_seq_one_letter_code
_entity_poly.pdbx_strand_id
1 'polypeptide(L)'
;MFRKLLIGALGAIAVLFSTTAFAQGTASDAKAMLEKTVAAIKADKAKTLDEINKGENGFLAGDLYPFCFNLSDALLVAVGNPNVKGLLGKDARTFKDPTGDVYGPRLYDAAKEGQVNEVSYMSPKAGADKTWVPKASFVTAVAGLGCGVGYYK
;
A
#
# COMPACT_ATOMS: atom_id res chain seq x y z
N MET A 1 -3.64 44.48 60.76
CA MET A 1 -3.63 43.02 60.47
C MET A 1 -4.05 42.81 59.04
N PHE A 2 -3.11 42.66 58.13
CA PHE A 2 -3.39 42.43 56.69
C PHE A 2 -3.38 40.95 56.40
N ARG A 3 -4.53 40.34 56.06
CA ARG A 3 -4.61 38.96 55.56
C ARG A 3 -4.45 39.00 54.02
N LYS A 4 -3.28 38.53 53.55
CA LYS A 4 -3.06 38.30 52.12
C LYS A 4 -3.70 36.98 51.72
N LEU A 5 -4.73 37.06 50.87
CA LEU A 5 -5.30 35.91 50.16
C LEU A 5 -4.40 35.59 48.96
N LEU A 6 -3.77 34.40 48.99
CA LEU A 6 -3.10 33.83 47.87
C LEU A 6 -4.12 33.05 47.02
N ILE A 7 -4.47 33.58 45.86
CA ILE A 7 -5.26 32.89 44.86
C ILE A 7 -4.31 32.03 44.02
N GLY A 8 -4.33 30.71 44.26
CA GLY A 8 -3.62 29.75 43.45
C GLY A 8 -4.36 29.53 42.12
N ALA A 9 -3.76 29.93 41.01
CA ALA A 9 -4.25 29.61 39.70
C ALA A 9 -3.83 28.18 39.37
N LEU A 10 -4.75 27.20 39.36
CA LEU A 10 -4.56 25.90 38.78
C LEU A 10 -4.64 26.05 37.24
N GLY A 11 -3.51 26.06 36.60
CA GLY A 11 -3.43 25.94 35.15
C GLY A 11 -3.75 24.50 34.72
N ALA A 12 -4.92 24.28 34.13
CA ALA A 12 -5.25 23.03 33.48
C ALA A 12 -4.48 22.94 32.16
N ILE A 13 -3.44 22.10 32.12
CA ILE A 13 -2.73 21.75 30.86
C ILE A 13 -3.62 20.78 30.10
N ALA A 14 -4.34 21.28 29.09
CA ALA A 14 -5.05 20.45 28.15
C ALA A 14 -4.01 19.79 27.21
N VAL A 15 -3.70 18.53 27.45
CA VAL A 15 -2.89 17.71 26.55
C VAL A 15 -3.76 17.39 25.33
N LEU A 16 -3.56 18.11 24.25
CA LEU A 16 -4.15 17.79 22.95
C LEU A 16 -3.48 16.53 22.42
N PHE A 17 -4.13 15.38 22.56
CA PHE A 17 -3.76 14.18 21.83
C PHE A 17 -4.12 14.41 20.36
N SER A 18 -3.14 14.84 19.58
CA SER A 18 -3.25 14.83 18.13
C SER A 18 -3.27 13.37 17.68
N THR A 19 -4.45 12.83 17.41
CA THR A 19 -4.60 11.58 16.68
C THR A 19 -4.12 11.83 15.26
N THR A 20 -2.94 11.37 14.91
CA THR A 20 -2.50 11.32 13.52
C THR A 20 -3.37 10.29 12.80
N ALA A 21 -4.49 10.72 12.25
CA ALA A 21 -5.20 9.95 11.25
C ALA A 21 -4.24 9.85 10.04
N PHE A 22 -3.76 8.65 9.74
CA PHE A 22 -3.03 8.44 8.50
C PHE A 22 -3.97 8.78 7.37
N ALA A 23 -3.62 9.80 6.57
CA ALA A 23 -4.39 10.16 5.40
C ALA A 23 -4.41 8.96 4.43
N GLN A 24 -5.59 8.62 3.92
CA GLN A 24 -5.73 7.60 2.88
C GLN A 24 -4.97 8.07 1.64
N GLY A 25 -4.14 7.19 1.08
CA GLY A 25 -3.38 7.50 -0.12
C GLY A 25 -4.29 7.70 -1.34
N THR A 26 -3.99 8.71 -2.13
CA THR A 26 -4.77 9.05 -3.34
C THR A 26 -4.33 8.25 -4.55
N ALA A 27 -5.12 8.29 -5.63
CA ALA A 27 -4.72 7.73 -6.93
C ALA A 27 -3.40 8.33 -7.44
N SER A 28 -3.20 9.63 -7.24
CA SER A 28 -1.94 10.32 -7.62
C SER A 28 -0.75 9.79 -6.82
N ASP A 29 -0.92 9.59 -5.52
CA ASP A 29 0.15 9.06 -4.65
C ASP A 29 0.50 7.61 -5.02
N ALA A 30 -0.51 6.79 -5.33
CA ALA A 30 -0.32 5.41 -5.79
C ALA A 30 0.46 5.36 -7.10
N LYS A 31 0.15 6.24 -8.04
CA LYS A 31 0.86 6.35 -9.32
C LYS A 31 2.30 6.79 -9.13
N ALA A 32 2.54 7.79 -8.28
CA ALA A 32 3.89 8.26 -7.94
C ALA A 32 4.73 7.15 -7.27
N MET A 33 4.13 6.38 -6.38
CA MET A 33 4.80 5.23 -5.75
C MET A 33 5.12 4.14 -6.77
N LEU A 34 4.24 3.86 -7.74
CA LEU A 34 4.52 2.90 -8.80
C LEU A 34 5.69 3.36 -9.69
N GLU A 35 5.72 4.64 -10.08
CA GLU A 35 6.83 5.23 -10.84
C GLU A 35 8.17 5.11 -10.11
N LYS A 36 8.18 5.42 -8.81
CA LYS A 36 9.34 5.20 -7.92
C LYS A 36 9.75 3.73 -7.91
N THR A 37 8.81 2.81 -7.78
CA THR A 37 9.06 1.36 -7.77
C THR A 37 9.71 0.91 -9.07
N VAL A 38 9.20 1.34 -10.21
CA VAL A 38 9.76 1.04 -11.54
C VAL A 38 11.18 1.55 -11.67
N ALA A 39 11.45 2.80 -11.26
CA ALA A 39 12.79 3.37 -11.32
C ALA A 39 13.78 2.60 -10.43
N ALA A 40 13.39 2.26 -9.21
CA ALA A 40 14.22 1.50 -8.29
C ALA A 40 14.52 0.07 -8.80
N ILE A 41 13.52 -0.64 -9.36
CA ILE A 41 13.71 -1.97 -9.95
C ILE A 41 14.69 -1.92 -11.14
N LYS A 42 14.60 -0.90 -11.98
CA LYS A 42 15.54 -0.71 -13.09
C LYS A 42 16.98 -0.48 -12.61
N ALA A 43 17.15 0.18 -11.47
CA ALA A 43 18.46 0.45 -10.89
C ALA A 43 19.05 -0.79 -10.19
N ASP A 44 18.26 -1.45 -9.34
CA ASP A 44 18.67 -2.69 -8.63
C ASP A 44 17.42 -3.49 -8.25
N LYS A 45 17.10 -4.48 -9.06
CA LYS A 45 15.91 -5.32 -8.88
C LYS A 45 15.92 -6.08 -7.55
N ALA A 46 17.03 -6.74 -7.22
CA ALA A 46 17.10 -7.60 -6.04
C ALA A 46 16.98 -6.81 -4.74
N LYS A 47 17.71 -5.70 -4.65
CA LYS A 47 17.65 -4.78 -3.51
C LYS A 47 16.23 -4.19 -3.37
N THR A 48 15.63 -3.74 -4.45
CA THR A 48 14.29 -3.12 -4.43
C THR A 48 13.22 -4.10 -3.95
N LEU A 49 13.24 -5.36 -4.40
CA LEU A 49 12.29 -6.38 -3.93
C LEU A 49 12.44 -6.65 -2.42
N ASP A 50 13.68 -6.66 -1.91
CA ASP A 50 13.95 -6.79 -0.47
C ASP A 50 13.42 -5.59 0.32
N GLU A 51 13.67 -4.37 -0.14
CA GLU A 51 13.18 -3.12 0.48
C GLU A 51 11.64 -3.05 0.47
N ILE A 52 10.99 -3.45 -0.62
CA ILE A 52 9.53 -3.56 -0.68
C ILE A 52 9.04 -4.54 0.38
N ASN A 53 9.63 -5.73 0.46
CA ASN A 53 9.22 -6.76 1.42
C ASN A 53 9.43 -6.34 2.87
N LYS A 54 10.33 -5.42 3.14
CA LYS A 54 10.56 -4.82 4.48
C LYS A 54 9.70 -3.58 4.74
N GLY A 55 9.07 -3.02 3.70
CA GLY A 55 8.36 -1.75 3.79
C GLY A 55 9.27 -0.56 4.05
N GLU A 56 10.54 -0.66 3.64
CA GLU A 56 11.57 0.35 3.82
C GLU A 56 11.61 1.36 2.66
N ASN A 57 12.38 2.43 2.82
CA ASN A 57 12.63 3.46 1.80
C ASN A 57 11.36 4.05 1.15
N GLY A 58 10.27 4.12 1.93
CA GLY A 58 9.01 4.69 1.46
C GLY A 58 8.20 3.75 0.55
N PHE A 59 8.47 2.42 0.59
CA PHE A 59 7.63 1.40 -0.03
C PHE A 59 6.46 0.93 0.86
N LEU A 60 6.25 1.58 1.99
CA LEU A 60 5.04 1.52 2.79
C LEU A 60 4.74 2.94 3.29
N ALA A 61 3.68 3.55 2.82
CA ALA A 61 3.26 4.90 3.18
C ALA A 61 1.75 4.91 3.45
N GLY A 62 1.39 4.84 4.75
CA GLY A 62 0.00 4.68 5.15
C GLY A 62 -0.58 3.36 4.64
N ASP A 63 -1.57 3.46 3.76
CA ASP A 63 -2.23 2.32 3.13
C ASP A 63 -1.69 1.99 1.71
N LEU A 64 -0.70 2.76 1.23
CA LEU A 64 -0.05 2.55 -0.05
C LEU A 64 1.18 1.66 0.08
N TYR A 65 1.29 0.67 -0.77
CA TYR A 65 2.44 -0.22 -0.88
C TYR A 65 2.51 -0.86 -2.28
N PRO A 66 3.72 -1.13 -2.79
CA PRO A 66 3.87 -1.88 -4.03
C PRO A 66 3.69 -3.38 -3.78
N PHE A 67 3.25 -4.07 -4.81
CA PHE A 67 3.35 -5.51 -4.96
C PHE A 67 3.97 -5.84 -6.32
N CYS A 68 4.73 -6.94 -6.41
CA CYS A 68 5.31 -7.41 -7.67
C CYS A 68 5.19 -8.93 -7.78
N PHE A 69 4.88 -9.41 -8.98
CA PHE A 69 4.83 -10.83 -9.34
C PHE A 69 5.70 -11.08 -10.58
N ASN A 70 6.24 -12.27 -10.70
CA ASN A 70 6.97 -12.67 -11.92
C ASN A 70 6.01 -12.77 -13.10
N LEU A 71 6.42 -12.31 -14.27
CA LEU A 71 5.66 -12.53 -15.52
C LEU A 71 5.82 -13.96 -16.07
N SER A 72 6.85 -14.70 -15.63
CA SER A 72 7.10 -16.08 -16.10
C SER A 72 6.20 -17.12 -15.47
N ASP A 73 5.85 -16.96 -14.17
CA ASP A 73 5.10 -17.96 -13.40
C ASP A 73 3.94 -17.34 -12.59
N ALA A 74 3.80 -16.01 -12.64
CA ALA A 74 2.82 -15.22 -11.88
C ALA A 74 2.98 -15.28 -10.35
N LEU A 75 4.06 -15.83 -9.81
CA LEU A 75 4.25 -15.89 -8.37
C LEU A 75 4.53 -14.50 -7.78
N LEU A 76 3.82 -14.14 -6.71
CA LEU A 76 4.05 -12.90 -5.98
C LEU A 76 5.42 -12.97 -5.27
N VAL A 77 6.32 -12.05 -5.62
CA VAL A 77 7.70 -12.03 -5.10
C VAL A 77 7.97 -10.85 -4.18
N ALA A 78 7.12 -9.84 -4.20
CA ALA A 78 7.21 -8.71 -3.26
C ALA A 78 5.85 -8.13 -2.91
N VAL A 79 5.69 -7.72 -1.63
CA VAL A 79 4.53 -6.99 -1.14
C VAL A 79 4.91 -6.15 0.08
N GLY A 80 4.67 -4.83 0.01
CA GLY A 80 5.10 -3.87 1.02
C GLY A 80 4.28 -3.89 2.31
N ASN A 81 3.08 -4.46 2.31
CA ASN A 81 2.23 -4.49 3.49
C ASN A 81 2.47 -5.78 4.30
N PRO A 82 2.90 -5.67 5.58
CA PRO A 82 3.15 -6.84 6.42
C PRO A 82 1.90 -7.71 6.66
N ASN A 83 0.70 -7.12 6.60
CA ASN A 83 -0.56 -7.83 6.87
C ASN A 83 -0.97 -8.78 5.73
N VAL A 84 -0.39 -8.64 4.55
CA VAL A 84 -0.68 -9.49 3.38
C VAL A 84 0.52 -10.32 2.91
N LYS A 85 1.57 -10.41 3.71
CA LYS A 85 2.77 -11.23 3.40
C LYS A 85 2.47 -12.70 3.15
N GLY A 86 1.37 -13.22 3.68
CA GLY A 86 0.92 -14.58 3.39
C GLY A 86 0.57 -14.84 1.91
N LEU A 87 0.53 -13.79 1.08
CA LEU A 87 0.35 -13.90 -0.37
C LEU A 87 1.67 -14.15 -1.12
N LEU A 88 2.84 -13.93 -0.50
CA LEU A 88 4.13 -14.22 -1.12
C LEU A 88 4.23 -15.68 -1.55
N GLY A 89 4.72 -15.92 -2.75
CA GLY A 89 4.83 -17.23 -3.36
C GLY A 89 3.53 -17.79 -3.92
N LYS A 90 2.40 -17.08 -3.80
CA LYS A 90 1.14 -17.47 -4.43
C LYS A 90 1.04 -16.94 -5.86
N ASP A 91 0.35 -17.69 -6.71
CA ASP A 91 0.05 -17.28 -8.08
C ASP A 91 -0.93 -16.11 -8.07
N ALA A 92 -0.50 -14.95 -8.54
CA ALA A 92 -1.30 -13.73 -8.56
C ALA A 92 -2.59 -13.89 -9.39
N ARG A 93 -2.61 -14.78 -10.38
CA ARG A 93 -3.80 -15.06 -11.20
C ARG A 93 -4.94 -15.72 -10.43
N THR A 94 -4.65 -16.29 -9.27
CA THR A 94 -5.66 -16.95 -8.41
C THR A 94 -6.35 -15.99 -7.43
N PHE A 95 -5.96 -14.72 -7.39
CA PHE A 95 -6.50 -13.76 -6.44
C PHE A 95 -7.96 -13.46 -6.75
N LYS A 96 -8.77 -13.57 -5.71
CA LYS A 96 -10.22 -13.35 -5.76
C LYS A 96 -10.69 -12.56 -4.56
N ASP A 97 -11.79 -11.86 -4.72
CA ASP A 97 -12.48 -11.16 -3.64
C ASP A 97 -13.58 -12.04 -3.00
N PRO A 98 -14.23 -11.60 -1.91
CA PRO A 98 -15.25 -12.40 -1.24
C PRO A 98 -16.56 -12.53 -2.03
N THR A 99 -16.75 -11.74 -3.08
CA THR A 99 -17.92 -11.88 -3.97
C THR A 99 -17.70 -13.02 -4.97
N GLY A 100 -16.48 -13.57 -5.03
CA GLY A 100 -16.07 -14.60 -5.99
C GLY A 100 -15.50 -14.04 -7.28
N ASP A 101 -15.35 -12.72 -7.40
CA ASP A 101 -14.68 -12.09 -8.54
C ASP A 101 -13.19 -12.44 -8.53
N VAL A 102 -12.75 -13.16 -9.55
CA VAL A 102 -11.34 -13.53 -9.74
C VAL A 102 -10.64 -12.39 -10.48
N TYR A 103 -10.11 -11.44 -9.73
CA TYR A 103 -9.47 -10.25 -10.30
C TYR A 103 -7.99 -10.47 -10.69
N GLY A 104 -7.38 -11.54 -10.21
CA GLY A 104 -5.97 -11.86 -10.43
C GLY A 104 -5.54 -11.88 -11.90
N PRO A 105 -6.28 -12.53 -12.82
CA PRO A 105 -5.97 -12.51 -14.25
C PRO A 105 -5.94 -11.10 -14.82
N ARG A 106 -6.85 -10.21 -14.37
CA ARG A 106 -6.87 -8.80 -14.82
C ARG A 106 -5.62 -8.03 -14.36
N LEU A 107 -5.10 -8.30 -13.14
CA LEU A 107 -3.83 -7.74 -12.68
C LEU A 107 -2.66 -8.23 -13.52
N TYR A 108 -2.64 -9.53 -13.82
CA TYR A 108 -1.59 -10.13 -14.64
C TYR A 108 -1.60 -9.57 -16.07
N ASP A 109 -2.75 -9.51 -16.71
CA ASP A 109 -2.93 -9.02 -18.09
C ASP A 109 -2.69 -7.51 -18.21
N ALA A 110 -2.89 -6.76 -17.12
CA ALA A 110 -2.63 -5.32 -17.05
C ALA A 110 -1.13 -4.99 -17.00
N ALA A 111 -0.26 -5.95 -16.65
CA ALA A 111 1.17 -5.76 -16.54
C ALA A 111 1.83 -5.75 -17.92
N LYS A 112 1.88 -4.59 -18.55
CA LYS A 112 2.48 -4.37 -19.88
C LYS A 112 3.58 -3.33 -19.79
N GLU A 113 4.67 -3.60 -20.49
CA GLU A 113 5.82 -2.70 -20.53
C GLU A 113 5.46 -1.37 -21.22
N GLY A 114 5.89 -0.25 -20.63
CA GLY A 114 5.62 1.09 -21.16
C GLY A 114 4.18 1.57 -21.01
N GLN A 115 3.31 0.80 -20.36
CA GLN A 115 1.92 1.16 -20.10
C GLN A 115 1.60 1.05 -18.60
N VAL A 116 0.81 2.00 -18.09
CA VAL A 116 0.23 1.92 -16.75
C VAL A 116 -1.27 1.71 -16.91
N ASN A 117 -1.76 0.56 -16.48
CA ASN A 117 -3.16 0.19 -16.56
C ASN A 117 -3.79 0.16 -15.16
N GLU A 118 -5.08 0.49 -15.06
CA GLU A 118 -5.81 0.46 -13.81
C GLU A 118 -6.72 -0.77 -13.75
N VAL A 119 -6.70 -1.48 -12.61
CA VAL A 119 -7.55 -2.63 -12.35
C VAL A 119 -8.32 -2.41 -11.06
N SER A 120 -9.65 -2.49 -11.12
CA SER A 120 -10.53 -2.34 -9.95
C SER A 120 -10.98 -3.70 -9.41
N TYR A 121 -11.07 -3.79 -8.08
CA TYR A 121 -11.54 -4.99 -7.35
C TYR A 121 -11.96 -4.60 -5.94
N MET A 122 -12.58 -5.53 -5.19
CA MET A 122 -12.87 -5.32 -3.78
C MET A 122 -11.67 -5.79 -2.93
N SER A 123 -11.35 -5.06 -1.90
CA SER A 123 -10.25 -5.37 -0.98
C SER A 123 -10.65 -5.04 0.46
N PRO A 124 -10.15 -5.79 1.47
CA PRO A 124 -10.38 -5.39 2.84
C PRO A 124 -9.77 -4.03 3.11
N LYS A 125 -10.51 -3.20 3.83
CA LYS A 125 -10.04 -1.89 4.28
C LYS A 125 -8.79 -2.06 5.16
N ALA A 126 -7.85 -1.14 5.01
CA ALA A 126 -6.67 -1.10 5.88
C ALA A 126 -7.08 -0.85 7.34
N GLY A 127 -6.43 -1.53 8.30
CA GLY A 127 -6.68 -1.39 9.72
C GLY A 127 -7.44 -2.57 10.34
N ALA A 128 -8.04 -2.33 11.53
CA ALA A 128 -8.77 -3.35 12.29
C ALA A 128 -10.15 -3.68 11.70
N ASP A 129 -10.77 -2.72 11.01
CA ASP A 129 -12.01 -2.91 10.27
C ASP A 129 -11.71 -3.59 8.93
N LYS A 130 -12.11 -4.87 8.82
CA LYS A 130 -11.93 -5.68 7.61
C LYS A 130 -13.11 -5.58 6.64
N THR A 131 -13.86 -4.49 6.67
CA THR A 131 -14.90 -4.23 5.69
C THR A 131 -14.30 -4.19 4.29
N TRP A 132 -14.93 -4.89 3.36
CA TRP A 132 -14.51 -4.89 1.97
C TRP A 132 -15.00 -3.63 1.26
N VAL A 133 -14.09 -2.95 0.62
CA VAL A 133 -14.33 -1.67 -0.06
C VAL A 133 -13.71 -1.67 -1.44
N PRO A 134 -14.21 -0.82 -2.37
CA PRO A 134 -13.62 -0.67 -3.69
C PRO A 134 -12.16 -0.22 -3.60
N LYS A 135 -11.31 -0.93 -4.31
CA LYS A 135 -9.89 -0.63 -4.49
C LYS A 135 -9.54 -0.65 -5.97
N ALA A 136 -8.57 0.13 -6.37
CA ALA A 136 -7.97 0.03 -7.69
C ALA A 136 -6.45 -0.04 -7.56
N SER A 137 -5.81 -0.75 -8.48
CA SER A 137 -4.35 -0.77 -8.60
C SER A 137 -3.92 -0.27 -9.96
N PHE A 138 -2.94 0.63 -9.97
CA PHE A 138 -2.15 0.88 -11.16
C PHE A 138 -1.12 -0.22 -11.32
N VAL A 139 -1.01 -0.79 -12.51
CA VAL A 139 -0.14 -1.93 -12.80
C VAL A 139 0.65 -1.66 -14.07
N THR A 140 1.91 -2.06 -14.06
CA THR A 140 2.81 -2.02 -15.22
C THR A 140 3.79 -3.18 -15.19
N ALA A 141 4.51 -3.40 -16.29
CA ALA A 141 5.61 -4.36 -16.33
C ALA A 141 6.97 -3.66 -16.28
N VAL A 142 7.94 -4.27 -15.60
CA VAL A 142 9.34 -3.82 -15.53
C VAL A 142 10.27 -5.00 -15.24
N ALA A 143 11.32 -5.15 -16.02
CA ALA A 143 12.39 -6.16 -15.78
C ALA A 143 11.88 -7.59 -15.53
N GLY A 144 10.85 -8.03 -16.27
CA GLY A 144 10.23 -9.36 -16.14
C GLY A 144 9.27 -9.50 -14.97
N LEU A 145 8.93 -8.40 -14.31
CA LEU A 145 7.94 -8.33 -13.23
C LEU A 145 6.69 -7.57 -13.69
N GLY A 146 5.52 -7.98 -13.21
CA GLY A 146 4.34 -7.14 -13.14
C GLY A 146 4.28 -6.52 -11.75
N CYS A 147 4.33 -5.19 -11.67
CA CYS A 147 4.26 -4.48 -10.39
C CYS A 147 3.06 -3.54 -10.35
N GLY A 148 2.47 -3.38 -9.18
CA GLY A 148 1.35 -2.48 -8.97
C GLY A 148 1.34 -1.82 -7.61
N VAL A 149 0.58 -0.73 -7.52
CA VAL A 149 0.25 -0.04 -6.26
C VAL A 149 -1.24 0.21 -6.23
N GLY A 150 -1.89 -0.24 -5.16
CA GLY A 150 -3.34 -0.09 -4.98
C GLY A 150 -3.69 1.09 -4.08
N TYR A 151 -4.82 1.74 -4.37
CA TYR A 151 -5.43 2.77 -3.55
C TYR A 151 -6.92 2.49 -3.36
N TYR A 152 -7.51 2.94 -2.27
CA TYR A 152 -8.95 2.81 -2.03
C TYR A 152 -9.72 3.93 -2.72
N LYS A 153 -10.86 3.59 -3.35
CA LYS A 153 -11.74 4.56 -4.04
C LYS A 153 -12.65 5.31 -3.07
#